data_c22e4575b4aaad4d573c1988f189022d
#
_entry.id   c22e4575b4aaad4d573c1988f189022d
#
_cell.length_a   1.000
_cell.length_b   1.000
_cell.length_c   1.000
_cell.angle_alpha   90.00
_cell.angle_beta   90.00
_cell.angle_gamma   90.00
#
_symmetry.space_group_name_H-M   'P 1'
#
loop_
_entity.id
_entity.type
_entity.pdbx_description
1 polymer ?
#
loop_
_entity_poly.entity_id
_entity_poly.type
_entity_poly.pdbx_seq_one_letter_code
_entity_poly.pdbx_strand_id
1 'polypeptide(L)'
;HVLGAEHADRVPPLNGPYDESHGFREVLVLFGYLAAITSRLELTVGVLVAPQRQTALIAKQAAEVQLLSRGRLRLGLGTGWNHVEYQSLGSEFDRRGEVLDDQINVLRQLWSKPVIDLATKHHHIPRAGITPLPEPAIPVWFGGYSPPAYRRSASQGDGHIFGHLDERAIDGARALTELRREVGDDRPFGLDAVIDVHDDPERRATDGLRHWGDIGGTHLTLRTMGSVASPHAVPTDVDRHPELPDRAL
;
A
#
# COMPACT_ATOMS: atom_id res chain seq x y z
N HIS A 1 3.02 -5.15 7.68
CA HIS A 1 2.80 -6.39 8.45
C HIS A 1 2.26 -6.07 9.84
N VAL A 2 1.43 -6.98 10.38
CA VAL A 2 0.94 -6.91 11.77
C VAL A 2 1.83 -7.77 12.68
N LEU A 3 2.31 -8.90 12.14
CA LEU A 3 3.17 -9.84 12.81
C LEU A 3 4.39 -10.17 11.95
N GLY A 4 5.57 -10.22 12.53
CA GLY A 4 6.72 -10.92 11.98
C GLY A 4 6.56 -12.42 12.22
N ALA A 5 7.05 -13.23 11.31
CA ALA A 5 6.97 -14.68 11.43
C ALA A 5 8.35 -15.30 11.19
N GLU A 6 8.75 -16.20 12.07
CA GLU A 6 9.94 -17.02 11.91
C GLU A 6 9.82 -17.90 10.65
N HIS A 7 10.88 -17.99 9.86
CA HIS A 7 10.87 -18.75 8.60
C HIS A 7 11.33 -20.20 8.77
N ALA A 8 12.14 -20.48 9.79
CA ALA A 8 12.75 -21.79 10.01
C ALA A 8 11.69 -22.89 10.20
N ASP A 9 11.98 -24.06 9.61
CA ASP A 9 11.28 -25.34 9.83
C ASP A 9 9.75 -25.31 9.61
N ARG A 10 9.25 -24.38 8.80
CA ARG A 10 7.80 -24.28 8.52
C ARG A 10 7.34 -25.15 7.36
N VAL A 11 6.14 -25.70 7.51
CA VAL A 11 5.44 -26.44 6.47
C VAL A 11 4.01 -25.87 6.35
N PRO A 12 3.62 -25.29 5.20
CA PRO A 12 4.46 -25.00 4.04
C PRO A 12 5.55 -23.96 4.34
N PRO A 13 6.64 -23.91 3.53
CA PRO A 13 7.70 -22.92 3.72
C PRO A 13 7.17 -21.49 3.64
N LEU A 14 7.67 -20.62 4.49
CA LEU A 14 7.41 -19.19 4.42
C LEU A 14 8.57 -18.51 3.71
N ASN A 15 8.34 -18.09 2.46
CA ASN A 15 9.34 -17.41 1.64
C ASN A 15 8.94 -15.96 1.45
N GLY A 16 9.70 -15.02 2.02
CA GLY A 16 9.42 -13.60 1.91
C GLY A 16 10.58 -12.76 2.39
N PRO A 17 10.52 -11.45 2.15
CA PRO A 17 11.63 -10.55 2.47
C PRO A 17 11.74 -10.15 3.95
N TYR A 18 10.79 -10.53 4.79
CA TYR A 18 10.69 -10.09 6.19
C TYR A 18 10.34 -11.26 7.12
N ASP A 19 10.99 -11.30 8.29
CA ASP A 19 10.80 -12.25 9.36
C ASP A 19 10.43 -11.55 10.68
N GLU A 20 10.50 -12.26 11.79
CA GLU A 20 10.18 -11.76 13.13
C GLU A 20 11.16 -10.70 13.65
N SER A 21 12.35 -10.63 13.08
CA SER A 21 13.39 -9.65 13.48
C SER A 21 13.14 -8.25 12.90
N HIS A 22 12.27 -8.14 11.89
CA HIS A 22 11.96 -6.88 11.23
C HIS A 22 10.88 -6.10 11.99
N GLY A 23 11.23 -4.91 12.47
CA GLY A 23 10.30 -4.02 13.18
C GLY A 23 9.34 -3.32 12.23
N PHE A 24 8.04 -3.63 12.31
CA PHE A 24 6.99 -2.90 11.59
C PHE A 24 6.15 -2.09 12.57
N ARG A 25 5.86 -0.83 12.19
CA ARG A 25 4.87 -0.01 12.88
C ARG A 25 3.48 -0.33 12.31
N GLU A 26 2.45 -0.24 13.14
CA GLU A 26 1.08 -0.26 12.63
C GLU A 26 0.84 1.03 11.83
N VAL A 27 0.61 0.88 10.53
CA VAL A 27 0.75 1.98 9.58
C VAL A 27 -0.30 3.07 9.76
N LEU A 28 -1.57 2.73 10.05
CA LEU A 28 -2.63 3.73 10.21
C LEU A 28 -2.50 4.49 11.55
N VAL A 29 -1.97 3.84 12.59
CA VAL A 29 -1.60 4.50 13.85
C VAL A 29 -0.43 5.47 13.62
N LEU A 30 0.62 5.03 12.91
CA LEU A 30 1.73 5.89 12.55
C LEU A 30 1.28 7.09 11.71
N PHE A 31 0.39 6.87 10.74
CA PHE A 31 -0.12 7.95 9.90
C PHE A 31 -0.95 8.97 10.67
N GLY A 32 -1.69 8.55 11.70
CA GLY A 32 -2.35 9.47 12.62
C GLY A 32 -1.36 10.40 13.33
N TYR A 33 -0.23 9.84 13.81
CA TYR A 33 0.84 10.63 14.43
C TYR A 33 1.51 11.57 13.39
N LEU A 34 1.88 11.07 12.22
CA LEU A 34 2.51 11.87 11.17
C LEU A 34 1.58 12.97 10.64
N ALA A 35 0.28 12.72 10.55
CA ALA A 35 -0.70 13.73 10.16
C ALA A 35 -0.70 14.94 11.10
N ALA A 36 -0.45 14.71 12.40
CA ALA A 36 -0.43 15.77 13.42
C ALA A 36 0.84 16.63 13.38
N ILE A 37 2.00 16.04 13.02
CA ILE A 37 3.30 16.74 13.07
C ILE A 37 3.78 17.22 11.70
N THR A 38 3.06 16.89 10.62
CA THR A 38 3.39 17.33 9.25
C THR A 38 2.23 18.04 8.60
N SER A 39 2.51 18.91 7.63
CA SER A 39 1.49 19.67 6.90
C SER A 39 1.50 19.46 5.39
N ARG A 40 2.58 18.92 4.82
CA ARG A 40 2.79 18.80 3.37
C ARG A 40 2.98 17.37 2.89
N LEU A 41 3.50 16.48 3.74
CA LEU A 41 3.77 15.09 3.35
C LEU A 41 2.48 14.35 2.99
N GLU A 42 2.47 13.71 1.84
CA GLU A 42 1.48 12.68 1.50
C GLU A 42 1.83 11.40 2.26
N LEU A 43 0.81 10.76 2.81
CA LEU A 43 0.93 9.54 3.60
C LEU A 43 0.50 8.35 2.75
N THR A 44 1.46 7.52 2.35
CA THR A 44 1.17 6.35 1.50
C THR A 44 1.70 5.06 2.11
N VAL A 45 0.97 3.97 1.93
CA VAL A 45 1.38 2.62 2.31
C VAL A 45 1.53 1.75 1.07
N GLY A 46 2.67 1.13 0.91
CA GLY A 46 2.95 0.28 -0.24
C GLY A 46 3.30 -1.16 0.14
N VAL A 47 2.32 -1.97 0.56
CA VAL A 47 0.86 -1.84 0.65
C VAL A 47 0.33 -2.33 1.99
N LEU A 48 -0.90 -1.92 2.35
CA LEU A 48 -1.67 -2.52 3.45
C LEU A 48 -2.24 -3.87 2.98
N VAL A 49 -1.98 -4.94 3.72
CA VAL A 49 -2.58 -6.26 3.45
C VAL A 49 -4.01 -6.26 3.98
N ALA A 50 -4.95 -5.82 3.14
CA ALA A 50 -6.32 -5.58 3.56
C ALA A 50 -7.09 -6.86 3.92
N PRO A 51 -6.96 -8.00 3.18
CA PRO A 51 -7.80 -9.17 3.44
C PRO A 51 -7.58 -9.86 4.79
N GLN A 52 -6.50 -9.54 5.49
CA GLN A 52 -6.27 -10.03 6.86
C GLN A 52 -6.84 -9.11 7.94
N ARG A 53 -7.54 -8.05 7.57
CA ARG A 53 -8.08 -7.03 8.47
C ARG A 53 -9.59 -6.88 8.29
N GLN A 54 -10.26 -6.46 9.35
CA GLN A 54 -11.69 -6.15 9.31
C GLN A 54 -11.96 -4.93 8.41
N THR A 55 -12.79 -5.08 7.40
CA THR A 55 -13.05 -4.04 6.39
C THR A 55 -13.62 -2.75 6.98
N ALA A 56 -14.59 -2.86 7.88
CA ALA A 56 -15.18 -1.69 8.54
C ALA A 56 -14.15 -0.91 9.39
N LEU A 57 -13.20 -1.64 10.01
CA LEU A 57 -12.13 -1.01 10.77
C LEU A 57 -11.14 -0.28 9.85
N ILE A 58 -10.74 -0.88 8.73
CA ILE A 58 -9.93 -0.20 7.70
C ILE A 58 -10.67 1.05 7.21
N ALA A 59 -11.96 0.95 6.91
CA ALA A 59 -12.76 2.07 6.42
C ALA A 59 -12.72 3.25 7.41
N LYS A 60 -12.93 2.96 8.70
CA LYS A 60 -12.92 3.99 9.75
C LYS A 60 -11.54 4.59 9.95
N GLN A 61 -10.50 3.77 10.08
CA GLN A 61 -9.13 4.24 10.30
C GLN A 61 -8.60 5.06 9.13
N ALA A 62 -8.84 4.62 7.89
CA ALA A 62 -8.44 5.37 6.70
C ALA A 62 -9.18 6.71 6.59
N ALA A 63 -10.49 6.74 6.91
CA ALA A 63 -11.25 7.98 6.96
C ALA A 63 -10.70 8.96 8.01
N GLU A 64 -10.34 8.48 9.20
CA GLU A 64 -9.72 9.31 10.24
C GLU A 64 -8.36 9.88 9.78
N VAL A 65 -7.50 9.06 9.20
CA VAL A 65 -6.21 9.54 8.67
C VAL A 65 -6.41 10.57 7.57
N GLN A 66 -7.38 10.35 6.66
CA GLN A 66 -7.70 11.30 5.59
C GLN A 66 -8.13 12.66 6.14
N LEU A 67 -9.00 12.66 7.14
CA LEU A 67 -9.49 13.89 7.78
C LEU A 67 -8.39 14.60 8.60
N LEU A 68 -7.68 13.87 9.46
CA LEU A 68 -6.59 14.40 10.27
C LEU A 68 -5.45 14.95 9.42
N SER A 69 -5.14 14.30 8.30
CA SER A 69 -4.12 14.76 7.36
C SER A 69 -4.59 15.85 6.40
N ARG A 70 -5.90 16.20 6.41
CA ARG A 70 -6.49 17.15 5.46
C ARG A 70 -6.35 16.71 4.01
N GLY A 71 -6.66 15.45 3.74
CA GLY A 71 -6.67 14.91 2.38
C GLY A 71 -5.32 14.39 1.86
N ARG A 72 -4.36 14.10 2.73
CA ARG A 72 -3.02 13.65 2.34
C ARG A 72 -2.81 12.12 2.38
N LEU A 73 -3.87 11.33 2.56
CA LEU A 73 -3.76 9.86 2.51
C LEU A 73 -3.88 9.35 1.08
N ARG A 74 -2.96 8.48 0.69
CA ARG A 74 -3.02 7.61 -0.49
C ARG A 74 -2.94 6.17 -0.01
N LEU A 75 -4.03 5.42 -0.13
CA LEU A 75 -4.13 4.09 0.45
C LEU A 75 -3.72 3.01 -0.56
N GLY A 76 -2.54 2.44 -0.38
CA GLY A 76 -2.10 1.28 -1.16
C GLY A 76 -2.60 -0.02 -0.54
N LEU A 77 -3.27 -0.86 -1.32
CA LEU A 77 -3.84 -2.15 -0.90
C LEU A 77 -3.19 -3.32 -1.62
N GLY A 78 -3.04 -4.43 -0.93
CA GLY A 78 -2.51 -5.67 -1.50
C GLY A 78 -3.02 -6.91 -0.77
N THR A 79 -2.68 -8.07 -1.33
CA THR A 79 -3.09 -9.37 -0.77
C THR A 79 -2.02 -10.01 0.14
N GLY A 80 -0.80 -9.49 0.15
CA GLY A 80 0.28 -10.06 0.95
C GLY A 80 0.71 -11.48 0.54
N TRP A 81 1.73 -11.97 1.22
CA TRP A 81 2.38 -13.26 0.96
C TRP A 81 2.47 -14.15 2.21
N ASN A 82 2.39 -13.57 3.41
CA ASN A 82 2.61 -14.26 4.67
C ASN A 82 1.35 -14.97 5.15
N HIS A 83 1.26 -16.28 4.86
CA HIS A 83 0.12 -17.12 5.26
C HIS A 83 0.00 -17.30 6.78
N VAL A 84 1.13 -17.21 7.51
CA VAL A 84 1.15 -17.32 8.97
C VAL A 84 0.45 -16.14 9.63
N GLU A 85 0.68 -14.94 9.08
CA GLU A 85 0.01 -13.73 9.53
C GLU A 85 -1.52 -13.83 9.32
N TYR A 86 -1.96 -14.34 8.16
CA TYR A 86 -3.37 -14.61 7.89
C TYR A 86 -3.99 -15.56 8.90
N GLN A 87 -3.34 -16.68 9.16
CA GLN A 87 -3.79 -17.66 10.14
C GLN A 87 -3.91 -17.04 11.55
N SER A 88 -2.90 -16.28 11.96
CA SER A 88 -2.84 -15.63 13.27
C SER A 88 -3.93 -14.58 13.46
N LEU A 89 -4.37 -13.95 12.37
CA LEU A 89 -5.45 -12.95 12.36
C LEU A 89 -6.83 -13.54 12.05
N GLY A 90 -6.95 -14.87 11.95
CA GLY A 90 -8.22 -15.56 11.72
C GLY A 90 -8.77 -15.35 10.29
N SER A 91 -7.90 -15.13 9.30
CA SER A 91 -8.28 -14.87 7.92
C SER A 91 -7.83 -15.97 6.97
N GLU A 92 -8.57 -16.19 5.88
CA GLU A 92 -8.29 -17.22 4.89
C GLU A 92 -7.28 -16.72 3.86
N PHE A 93 -6.10 -17.38 3.78
CA PHE A 93 -5.05 -16.99 2.85
C PHE A 93 -5.40 -17.28 1.39
N ASP A 94 -5.99 -18.44 1.09
CA ASP A 94 -6.21 -18.88 -0.31
C ASP A 94 -7.25 -18.03 -1.04
N ARG A 95 -8.17 -17.42 -0.31
CA ARG A 95 -9.24 -16.57 -0.85
C ARG A 95 -8.93 -15.08 -0.82
N ARG A 96 -7.71 -14.68 -0.42
CA ARG A 96 -7.33 -13.27 -0.19
C ARG A 96 -7.57 -12.33 -1.38
N GLY A 97 -7.44 -12.84 -2.61
CA GLY A 97 -7.73 -12.04 -3.81
C GLY A 97 -9.22 -11.71 -3.95
N GLU A 98 -10.09 -12.71 -3.77
CA GLU A 98 -11.55 -12.57 -3.81
C GLU A 98 -12.05 -11.69 -2.66
N VAL A 99 -11.50 -11.89 -1.47
CA VAL A 99 -11.83 -11.05 -0.30
C VAL A 99 -11.44 -9.59 -0.55
N LEU A 100 -10.27 -9.32 -1.15
CA LEU A 100 -9.86 -7.96 -1.48
C LEU A 100 -10.81 -7.31 -2.49
N ASP A 101 -11.23 -8.02 -3.54
CA ASP A 101 -12.16 -7.50 -4.53
C ASP A 101 -13.49 -7.06 -3.89
N ASP A 102 -13.99 -7.86 -2.96
CA ASP A 102 -15.20 -7.53 -2.21
C ASP A 102 -14.98 -6.38 -1.22
N GLN A 103 -13.84 -6.37 -0.51
CA GLN A 103 -13.48 -5.28 0.41
C GLN A 103 -13.45 -3.92 -0.27
N ILE A 104 -12.92 -3.81 -1.47
CA ILE A 104 -12.84 -2.53 -2.19
C ILE A 104 -14.23 -1.94 -2.42
N ASN A 105 -15.18 -2.77 -2.85
CA ASN A 105 -16.57 -2.35 -3.02
C ASN A 105 -17.15 -1.84 -1.69
N VAL A 106 -16.96 -2.59 -0.61
CA VAL A 106 -17.45 -2.22 0.73
C VAL A 106 -16.81 -0.92 1.23
N LEU A 107 -15.50 -0.78 1.10
CA LEU A 107 -14.76 0.43 1.49
C LEU A 107 -15.30 1.67 0.78
N ARG A 108 -15.45 1.61 -0.54
CA ARG A 108 -15.99 2.75 -1.32
C ARG A 108 -17.40 3.12 -0.94
N GLN A 109 -18.26 2.14 -0.63
CA GLN A 109 -19.59 2.43 -0.17
C GLN A 109 -19.60 3.07 1.22
N LEU A 110 -18.80 2.55 2.18
CA LEU A 110 -18.65 3.12 3.52
C LEU A 110 -18.10 4.55 3.49
N TRP A 111 -17.22 4.89 2.55
CA TRP A 111 -16.66 6.24 2.42
C TRP A 111 -17.59 7.23 1.69
N SER A 112 -18.60 6.76 0.98
CA SER A 112 -19.48 7.62 0.18
C SER A 112 -20.88 7.83 0.73
N LYS A 113 -21.30 6.99 1.69
CA LYS A 113 -22.67 7.00 2.23
C LYS A 113 -22.67 6.93 3.74
N PRO A 114 -23.50 7.76 4.42
CA PRO A 114 -23.59 7.74 5.90
C PRO A 114 -24.11 6.40 6.45
N VAL A 115 -24.94 5.69 5.68
CA VAL A 115 -25.45 4.36 6.02
C VAL A 115 -25.50 3.52 4.75
N ILE A 116 -25.04 2.29 4.85
CA ILE A 116 -25.18 1.27 3.80
C ILE A 116 -25.96 0.07 4.34
N ASP A 117 -26.63 -0.63 3.45
CA ASP A 117 -27.25 -1.93 3.72
C ASP A 117 -26.74 -2.89 2.66
N LEU A 118 -25.81 -3.75 3.03
CA LEU A 118 -25.02 -4.54 2.11
C LEU A 118 -24.82 -5.96 2.61
N ALA A 119 -25.14 -6.93 1.78
CA ALA A 119 -24.74 -8.32 1.95
C ALA A 119 -24.01 -8.79 0.69
N THR A 120 -22.78 -9.26 0.87
CA THR A 120 -21.94 -9.85 -0.16
C THR A 120 -21.54 -11.27 0.26
N LYS A 121 -20.66 -11.88 -0.50
CA LYS A 121 -20.11 -13.19 -0.14
C LYS A 121 -19.28 -13.16 1.15
N HIS A 122 -18.59 -12.06 1.41
CA HIS A 122 -17.63 -11.93 2.52
C HIS A 122 -18.02 -10.89 3.56
N HIS A 123 -19.04 -10.06 3.30
CA HIS A 123 -19.42 -8.96 4.18
C HIS A 123 -20.93 -8.89 4.37
N HIS A 124 -21.32 -8.58 5.60
CA HIS A 124 -22.69 -8.25 5.93
C HIS A 124 -22.71 -7.00 6.82
N ILE A 125 -23.23 -5.89 6.29
CA ILE A 125 -23.33 -4.61 6.99
C ILE A 125 -24.81 -4.17 6.97
N PRO A 126 -25.58 -4.57 7.98
CA PRO A 126 -27.01 -4.29 8.03
C PRO A 126 -27.26 -2.87 8.51
N ARG A 127 -27.62 -1.97 7.61
CA ARG A 127 -28.02 -0.58 7.87
C ARG A 127 -27.06 0.16 8.82
N ALA A 128 -25.74 0.09 8.53
CA ALA A 128 -24.69 0.70 9.31
C ALA A 128 -23.73 1.49 8.42
N GLY A 129 -22.89 2.35 9.01
CA GLY A 129 -21.91 3.15 8.29
C GLY A 129 -20.89 3.76 9.21
N ILE A 130 -20.01 4.55 8.65
CA ILE A 130 -19.00 5.31 9.38
C ILE A 130 -19.33 6.80 9.37
N THR A 131 -18.98 7.50 10.44
CA THR A 131 -19.09 8.96 10.57
C THR A 131 -17.91 9.48 11.35
N PRO A 132 -17.24 10.58 10.92
CA PRO A 132 -17.47 11.33 9.68
C PRO A 132 -17.04 10.58 8.43
N LEU A 133 -17.56 10.96 7.26
CA LEU A 133 -17.09 10.48 5.97
C LEU A 133 -15.75 11.15 5.61
N PRO A 134 -14.85 10.47 4.86
CA PRO A 134 -13.60 11.09 4.41
C PRO A 134 -13.86 12.16 3.36
N GLU A 135 -13.20 13.31 3.51
CA GLU A 135 -13.22 14.41 2.57
C GLU A 135 -11.79 14.99 2.47
N PRO A 136 -11.20 15.09 1.29
CA PRO A 136 -11.64 14.56 -0.01
C PRO A 136 -11.68 13.02 -0.06
N ALA A 137 -12.19 12.43 -1.15
CA ALA A 137 -12.21 10.99 -1.36
C ALA A 137 -10.79 10.39 -1.23
N ILE A 138 -10.71 9.18 -0.66
CA ILE A 138 -9.42 8.49 -0.46
C ILE A 138 -8.99 7.84 -1.78
N PRO A 139 -7.81 8.21 -2.36
CA PRO A 139 -7.25 7.50 -3.50
C PRO A 139 -6.84 6.07 -3.10
N VAL A 140 -7.26 5.09 -3.89
CA VAL A 140 -6.95 3.67 -3.68
C VAL A 140 -5.99 3.18 -4.75
N TRP A 141 -4.81 2.78 -4.32
CA TRP A 141 -3.79 2.20 -5.17
C TRP A 141 -3.63 0.71 -4.86
N PHE A 142 -3.09 -0.05 -5.80
CA PHE A 142 -2.85 -1.47 -5.58
C PHE A 142 -1.40 -1.83 -5.81
N GLY A 143 -0.93 -2.90 -5.17
CA GLY A 143 0.39 -3.47 -5.44
C GLY A 143 0.33 -4.93 -5.81
N GLY A 144 1.42 -5.41 -6.38
CA GLY A 144 1.62 -6.79 -6.78
C GLY A 144 2.05 -6.95 -8.24
N TYR A 145 2.55 -8.13 -8.58
CA TYR A 145 3.11 -8.43 -9.91
C TYR A 145 2.32 -9.51 -10.68
N SER A 146 1.13 -9.83 -10.22
CA SER A 146 0.30 -10.86 -10.84
C SER A 146 -0.75 -10.28 -11.80
N PRO A 147 -1.17 -11.02 -12.84
CA PRO A 147 -2.23 -10.57 -13.72
C PRO A 147 -3.53 -10.16 -12.99
N PRO A 148 -3.99 -10.87 -11.94
CA PRO A 148 -5.14 -10.39 -11.16
C PRO A 148 -4.90 -9.05 -10.46
N ALA A 149 -3.68 -8.77 -9.95
CA ALA A 149 -3.35 -7.48 -9.35
C ALA A 149 -3.41 -6.36 -10.39
N TYR A 150 -2.87 -6.58 -11.58
CA TYR A 150 -2.93 -5.60 -12.67
C TYR A 150 -4.37 -5.32 -13.14
N ARG A 151 -5.18 -6.36 -13.33
CA ARG A 151 -6.61 -6.17 -13.68
C ARG A 151 -7.36 -5.37 -12.62
N ARG A 152 -7.11 -5.65 -11.33
CA ARG A 152 -7.70 -4.89 -10.21
C ARG A 152 -7.29 -3.43 -10.25
N SER A 153 -6.00 -3.16 -10.43
CA SER A 153 -5.50 -1.79 -10.53
C SER A 153 -6.12 -1.05 -11.71
N ALA A 154 -6.15 -1.66 -12.88
CA ALA A 154 -6.66 -1.04 -14.08
C ALA A 154 -8.16 -0.70 -14.00
N SER A 155 -8.98 -1.60 -13.39
CA SER A 155 -10.44 -1.44 -13.37
C SER A 155 -10.96 -0.69 -12.14
N GLN A 156 -10.25 -0.75 -11.02
CA GLN A 156 -10.76 -0.26 -9.73
C GLN A 156 -9.81 0.71 -9.02
N GLY A 157 -8.56 0.86 -9.49
CA GLY A 157 -7.54 1.67 -8.84
C GLY A 157 -7.44 3.09 -9.36
N ASP A 158 -6.85 3.94 -8.54
CA ASP A 158 -6.37 5.27 -8.89
C ASP A 158 -4.85 5.23 -9.19
N GLY A 159 -4.22 4.06 -9.02
CA GLY A 159 -2.80 3.83 -9.32
C GLY A 159 -2.32 2.43 -8.94
N HIS A 160 -1.02 2.20 -9.22
CA HIS A 160 -0.32 0.96 -8.90
C HIS A 160 1.06 1.24 -8.29
N ILE A 161 1.47 0.38 -7.35
CA ILE A 161 2.75 0.47 -6.63
C ILE A 161 3.56 -0.79 -6.92
N PHE A 162 4.72 -0.61 -7.52
CA PHE A 162 5.71 -1.67 -7.71
C PHE A 162 6.72 -1.69 -6.57
N GLY A 163 6.96 -2.84 -5.98
CA GLY A 163 7.87 -3.01 -4.84
C GLY A 163 9.35 -2.76 -5.16
N HIS A 164 9.73 -2.72 -6.43
CA HIS A 164 11.05 -2.37 -6.95
C HIS A 164 10.93 -1.78 -8.35
N LEU A 165 11.85 -0.86 -8.69
CA LEU A 165 12.06 -0.39 -10.07
C LEU A 165 13.01 -1.37 -10.77
N ASP A 166 12.43 -2.42 -11.33
CA ASP A 166 13.13 -3.46 -12.10
C ASP A 166 12.40 -3.74 -13.43
N GLU A 167 12.88 -4.68 -14.22
CA GLU A 167 12.26 -5.05 -15.49
C GLU A 167 10.78 -5.48 -15.33
N ARG A 168 10.43 -6.11 -14.20
CA ARG A 168 9.03 -6.51 -13.92
C ARG A 168 8.13 -5.30 -13.70
N ALA A 169 8.65 -4.22 -13.10
CA ALA A 169 7.91 -2.98 -12.93
C ALA A 169 7.70 -2.28 -14.28
N ILE A 170 8.73 -2.28 -15.13
CA ILE A 170 8.66 -1.70 -16.48
C ILE A 170 7.62 -2.44 -17.33
N ASP A 171 7.68 -3.77 -17.36
CA ASP A 171 6.72 -4.59 -18.09
C ASP A 171 5.31 -4.49 -17.49
N GLY A 172 5.21 -4.43 -16.17
CA GLY A 172 3.96 -4.21 -15.46
C GLY A 172 3.31 -2.85 -15.76
N ALA A 173 4.11 -1.79 -15.87
CA ALA A 173 3.63 -0.46 -16.24
C ALA A 173 3.05 -0.46 -17.67
N ARG A 174 3.74 -1.12 -18.62
CA ARG A 174 3.25 -1.30 -19.99
C ARG A 174 1.93 -2.10 -20.03
N ALA A 175 1.89 -3.22 -19.30
CA ALA A 175 0.69 -4.04 -19.21
C ALA A 175 -0.50 -3.28 -18.59
N LEU A 176 -0.27 -2.47 -17.55
CA LEU A 176 -1.29 -1.63 -16.94
C LEU A 176 -1.82 -0.56 -17.89
N THR A 177 -0.94 0.08 -18.67
CA THR A 177 -1.33 1.07 -19.67
C THR A 177 -2.25 0.44 -20.71
N GLU A 178 -1.93 -0.77 -21.19
CA GLU A 178 -2.76 -1.50 -22.14
C GLU A 178 -4.11 -1.91 -21.53
N LEU A 179 -4.11 -2.48 -20.33
CA LEU A 179 -5.34 -2.88 -19.63
C LEU A 179 -6.27 -1.69 -19.38
N ARG A 180 -5.73 -0.53 -19.03
CA ARG A 180 -6.56 0.68 -18.83
C ARG A 180 -7.17 1.16 -20.15
N ARG A 181 -6.42 1.09 -21.24
CA ARG A 181 -6.95 1.39 -22.57
C ARG A 181 -8.08 0.44 -22.97
N GLU A 182 -7.95 -0.85 -22.66
CA GLU A 182 -9.00 -1.85 -22.89
C GLU A 182 -10.26 -1.61 -22.06
N VAL A 183 -10.09 -1.19 -20.79
CA VAL A 183 -11.21 -0.84 -19.89
C VAL A 183 -11.88 0.48 -20.29
N GLY A 184 -11.20 1.32 -21.06
CA GLY A 184 -11.72 2.65 -21.47
C GLY A 184 -11.78 3.65 -20.33
N ASP A 185 -10.89 3.55 -19.34
CA ASP A 185 -10.84 4.44 -18.19
C ASP A 185 -9.76 5.50 -18.38
N ASP A 186 -10.17 6.73 -18.72
CA ASP A 186 -9.29 7.88 -18.97
C ASP A 186 -8.99 8.72 -17.71
N ARG A 187 -9.46 8.31 -16.53
CA ARG A 187 -9.14 9.02 -15.28
C ARG A 187 -7.63 8.99 -15.04
N PRO A 188 -7.07 10.04 -14.41
CA PRO A 188 -5.66 10.01 -13.99
C PRO A 188 -5.32 8.73 -13.24
N PHE A 189 -4.18 8.13 -13.59
CA PHE A 189 -3.72 6.89 -12.98
C PHE A 189 -2.24 7.00 -12.64
N GLY A 190 -1.91 6.78 -11.37
CA GLY A 190 -0.54 6.88 -10.92
C GLY A 190 0.24 5.56 -11.03
N LEU A 191 1.53 5.68 -11.32
CA LEU A 191 2.48 4.56 -11.27
C LEU A 191 3.61 4.94 -10.31
N ASP A 192 3.78 4.14 -9.26
CA ASP A 192 4.83 4.29 -8.26
C ASP A 192 5.77 3.08 -8.31
N ALA A 193 7.06 3.31 -8.20
CA ALA A 193 8.06 2.25 -8.05
C ALA A 193 9.03 2.59 -6.93
N VAL A 194 9.54 1.56 -6.27
CA VAL A 194 10.47 1.69 -5.14
C VAL A 194 11.89 1.49 -5.62
N ILE A 195 12.79 2.37 -5.20
CA ILE A 195 14.24 2.17 -5.35
C ILE A 195 14.94 2.16 -3.99
N ASP A 196 16.00 1.38 -3.88
CA ASP A 196 16.88 1.38 -2.71
C ASP A 196 17.95 2.46 -2.83
N VAL A 197 18.08 3.30 -1.81
CA VAL A 197 18.97 4.47 -1.82
C VAL A 197 20.02 4.38 -0.71
N HIS A 198 20.79 3.28 -0.69
CA HIS A 198 21.81 3.08 0.34
C HIS A 198 23.11 3.84 0.07
N ASP A 199 23.54 3.83 -1.19
CA ASP A 199 24.77 4.50 -1.65
C ASP A 199 24.39 5.60 -2.63
N ASP A 200 24.88 6.82 -2.42
CA ASP A 200 24.61 7.99 -3.27
C ASP A 200 23.09 8.22 -3.52
N PRO A 201 22.31 8.58 -2.47
CA PRO A 201 20.86 8.67 -2.57
C PRO A 201 20.39 9.72 -3.59
N GLU A 202 21.09 10.84 -3.74
CA GLU A 202 20.72 11.89 -4.72
C GLU A 202 20.85 11.42 -6.17
N ARG A 203 21.95 10.76 -6.50
CA ARG A 203 22.18 10.24 -7.84
C ARG A 203 21.17 9.14 -8.17
N ARG A 204 20.96 8.18 -7.25
CA ARG A 204 20.00 7.09 -7.45
C ARG A 204 18.58 7.61 -7.60
N ALA A 205 18.18 8.58 -6.78
CA ALA A 205 16.88 9.23 -6.91
C ALA A 205 16.73 9.94 -8.26
N THR A 206 17.73 10.71 -8.68
CA THR A 206 17.70 11.45 -9.95
C THR A 206 17.65 10.53 -11.17
N ASP A 207 18.50 9.51 -11.20
CA ASP A 207 18.53 8.53 -12.30
C ASP A 207 17.24 7.68 -12.32
N GLY A 208 16.74 7.28 -11.15
CA GLY A 208 15.46 6.58 -11.01
C GLY A 208 14.28 7.41 -11.49
N LEU A 209 14.19 8.68 -11.09
CA LEU A 209 13.13 9.60 -11.53
C LEU A 209 13.12 9.78 -13.04
N ARG A 210 14.30 9.98 -13.66
CA ARG A 210 14.42 10.13 -15.10
C ARG A 210 13.97 8.85 -15.80
N HIS A 211 14.56 7.72 -15.45
CA HIS A 211 14.25 6.43 -16.08
C HIS A 211 12.78 6.05 -15.92
N TRP A 212 12.23 6.21 -14.69
CA TRP A 212 10.83 5.89 -14.40
C TRP A 212 9.86 6.85 -15.12
N GLY A 213 10.19 8.15 -15.17
CA GLY A 213 9.41 9.15 -15.88
C GLY A 213 9.34 8.90 -17.40
N ASP A 214 10.44 8.46 -18.01
CA ASP A 214 10.51 8.17 -19.45
C ASP A 214 9.54 7.03 -19.88
N ILE A 215 9.17 6.14 -18.96
CA ILE A 215 8.22 5.05 -19.21
C ILE A 215 6.82 5.31 -18.64
N GLY A 216 6.52 6.55 -18.24
CA GLY A 216 5.21 6.96 -17.76
C GLY A 216 5.01 6.85 -16.25
N GLY A 217 6.06 6.60 -15.48
CA GLY A 217 6.03 6.63 -14.02
C GLY A 217 5.72 8.01 -13.48
N THR A 218 4.91 8.09 -12.46
CA THR A 218 4.42 9.35 -11.89
C THR A 218 4.98 9.63 -10.49
N HIS A 219 5.33 8.57 -9.76
CA HIS A 219 5.85 8.61 -8.40
C HIS A 219 7.05 7.69 -8.26
N LEU A 220 7.97 8.05 -7.39
CA LEU A 220 9.13 7.23 -7.06
C LEU A 220 9.30 7.20 -5.54
N THR A 221 9.21 6.02 -4.97
CA THR A 221 9.43 5.79 -3.54
C THR A 221 10.90 5.48 -3.28
N LEU A 222 11.53 6.23 -2.38
CA LEU A 222 12.90 6.00 -1.92
C LEU A 222 12.87 5.13 -0.67
N ARG A 223 13.43 3.92 -0.75
CA ARG A 223 13.51 3.03 0.41
C ARG A 223 14.85 3.16 1.10
N THR A 224 14.80 3.62 2.34
CA THR A 224 15.97 3.78 3.21
C THR A 224 16.18 2.59 4.15
N MET A 225 15.22 1.66 4.22
CA MET A 225 15.35 0.43 5.00
C MET A 225 16.41 -0.49 4.39
N GLY A 226 17.26 -1.07 5.23
CA GLY A 226 18.14 -2.14 4.80
C GLY A 226 17.35 -3.38 4.37
N SER A 227 17.79 -4.01 3.29
CA SER A 227 17.39 -5.37 2.97
C SER A 227 18.40 -6.35 3.54
N VAL A 228 18.01 -7.61 3.71
CA VAL A 228 18.94 -8.72 4.08
C VAL A 228 20.15 -8.79 3.13
N ALA A 229 20.02 -8.24 1.92
CA ALA A 229 21.08 -8.17 0.92
C ALA A 229 22.00 -6.94 1.06
N SER A 230 21.70 -5.98 1.93
CA SER A 230 22.53 -4.78 2.14
C SER A 230 22.86 -4.59 3.62
N PRO A 231 24.12 -4.92 4.04
CA PRO A 231 24.55 -4.76 5.43
C PRO A 231 24.68 -3.29 5.89
N HIS A 232 24.47 -2.32 5.01
CA HIS A 232 24.52 -0.88 5.27
C HIS A 232 23.12 -0.27 5.49
N ALA A 233 22.23 -1.03 6.13
CA ALA A 233 20.90 -0.56 6.48
C ALA A 233 20.99 0.76 7.27
N VAL A 234 20.25 1.76 6.82
CA VAL A 234 19.98 2.93 7.66
C VAL A 234 19.26 2.42 8.92
N PRO A 235 19.72 2.76 10.13
CA PRO A 235 19.09 2.28 11.34
C PRO A 235 17.59 2.57 11.35
N THR A 236 16.79 1.56 11.66
CA THR A 236 15.32 1.70 11.83
C THR A 236 14.95 2.41 13.13
N ASP A 237 15.96 2.80 13.92
CA ASP A 237 15.79 3.56 15.15
C ASP A 237 15.50 5.02 14.79
N VAL A 238 14.33 5.48 15.18
CA VAL A 238 13.86 6.86 14.92
C VAL A 238 14.84 7.90 15.50
N ASP A 239 15.53 7.56 16.59
CA ASP A 239 16.50 8.44 17.24
C ASP A 239 17.85 8.51 16.49
N ARG A 240 18.06 7.66 15.50
CA ARG A 240 19.28 7.62 14.68
C ARG A 240 19.07 8.06 13.22
N HIS A 241 17.87 8.41 12.81
CA HIS A 241 17.69 9.07 11.54
C HIS A 241 18.38 10.44 11.59
N PRO A 242 19.37 10.70 10.74
CA PRO A 242 19.91 12.04 10.63
C PRO A 242 18.74 12.97 10.34
N GLU A 243 18.69 14.11 11.01
CA GLU A 243 17.73 15.16 10.70
C GLU A 243 17.82 15.42 9.20
N LEU A 244 16.82 14.98 8.45
CA LEU A 244 16.71 15.34 7.05
C LEU A 244 16.62 16.87 7.04
N PRO A 245 17.55 17.57 6.40
CA PRO A 245 17.50 19.02 6.40
C PRO A 245 16.16 19.45 5.82
N ASP A 246 15.50 20.42 6.46
CA ASP A 246 14.22 21.04 6.07
C ASP A 246 14.16 21.52 4.61
N ARG A 247 15.23 21.33 3.86
CA ARG A 247 15.42 21.79 2.47
C ARG A 247 15.15 20.73 1.40
N ALA A 248 14.78 19.50 1.76
CA ALA A 248 14.56 18.41 0.79
C ALA A 248 13.07 18.16 0.47
N LEU A 249 12.19 19.10 0.80
CA LEU A 249 10.75 19.04 0.47
C LEU A 249 10.30 20.28 -0.27
#